data_45eaa32e030a61ed38f096e77f506d70
#
_entry.id   45eaa32e030a61ed38f096e77f506d70
#
_cell.length_a   1.000
_cell.length_b   1.000
_cell.length_c   1.000
_cell.angle_alpha   90.00
_cell.angle_beta   90.00
_cell.angle_gamma   90.00
#
_symmetry.space_group_name_H-M   'P 1'
#
loop_
_entity.id
_entity.type
_entity.pdbx_description
1 polymer ?
#
loop_
_entity_poly.entity_id
_entity_poly.type
_entity_poly.pdbx_seq_one_letter_code
_entity_poly.pdbx_strand_id
1 'polypeptide(L)'
;MEEVFCCRMVSRGDALVVTGEEERVAAACALLYELLRFHRQGAKLTMHEIAYGARLVHEGRLDELRELFSEVLLVTAKGKEIRAKTTGQRDYIEKIRRNAVTLGVGPAGTGKTYLAVVMAVAALRARAVSRIILTRPA
;
A
#
# COMPACT_ATOMS: atom_id res chain seq x y z
N MET A 1 -7.28 11.68 10.37
CA MET A 1 -6.00 12.40 10.25
C MET A 1 -5.81 13.41 11.35
N GLU A 2 -6.76 14.29 11.62
CA GLU A 2 -6.68 15.28 12.73
C GLU A 2 -6.38 14.61 14.08
N GLU A 3 -7.06 13.50 14.40
CA GLU A 3 -6.82 12.74 15.64
C GLU A 3 -5.42 12.11 15.70
N VAL A 4 -4.90 11.60 14.57
CA VAL A 4 -3.59 10.93 14.53
C VAL A 4 -2.43 11.90 14.73
N PHE A 5 -2.51 13.08 14.10
CA PHE A 5 -1.47 14.11 14.19
C PHE A 5 -1.75 15.17 15.25
N CYS A 6 -2.90 15.11 15.93
CA CYS A 6 -3.33 16.15 16.89
C CYS A 6 -3.22 17.55 16.30
N CYS A 7 -3.59 17.74 15.04
CA CYS A 7 -3.59 19.01 14.32
C CYS A 7 -4.97 19.30 13.75
N ARG A 8 -5.28 20.58 13.55
CA ARG A 8 -6.54 21.01 12.94
C ARG A 8 -6.36 21.20 11.45
N MET A 9 -7.29 20.65 10.65
CA MET A 9 -7.28 20.72 9.17
C MET A 9 -8.54 21.41 8.68
N VAL A 10 -8.41 22.53 7.99
CA VAL A 10 -9.56 23.30 7.47
C VAL A 10 -9.39 23.51 5.98
N SER A 11 -10.38 23.07 5.19
CA SER A 11 -10.43 23.36 3.74
C SER A 11 -10.92 24.79 3.51
N ARG A 12 -10.18 25.55 2.72
CA ARG A 12 -10.56 26.92 2.30
C ARG A 12 -10.37 27.02 0.78
N GLY A 13 -11.48 26.87 0.06
CA GLY A 13 -11.44 26.84 -1.41
C GLY A 13 -10.62 25.65 -1.92
N ASP A 14 -9.57 25.92 -2.66
CA ASP A 14 -8.61 24.95 -3.21
C ASP A 14 -7.41 24.67 -2.29
N ALA A 15 -7.34 25.31 -1.12
CA ALA A 15 -6.27 25.17 -0.15
C ALA A 15 -6.73 24.38 1.08
N LEU A 16 -5.81 23.60 1.65
CA LEU A 16 -5.96 22.95 2.95
C LEU A 16 -5.02 23.62 3.94
N VAL A 17 -5.57 24.22 4.99
CA VAL A 17 -4.82 24.86 6.07
C VAL A 17 -4.68 23.87 7.21
N VAL A 18 -3.44 23.56 7.59
CA VAL A 18 -3.10 22.69 8.71
C VAL A 18 -2.49 23.52 9.82
N THR A 19 -3.03 23.44 11.03
CA THR A 19 -2.57 24.19 12.20
C THR A 19 -2.37 23.28 13.40
N GLY A 20 -1.28 23.49 14.15
CA GLY A 20 -0.89 22.68 15.31
C GLY A 20 0.57 22.87 15.66
N GLU A 21 1.13 21.95 16.40
CA GLU A 21 2.56 21.89 16.73
C GLU A 21 3.39 21.63 15.46
N GLU A 22 4.52 22.31 15.33
CA GLU A 22 5.33 22.36 14.09
C GLU A 22 5.69 20.97 13.54
N GLU A 23 6.20 20.07 14.39
CA GLU A 23 6.56 18.71 13.97
C GLU A 23 5.36 17.89 13.47
N ARG A 24 4.21 18.05 14.15
CA ARG A 24 2.97 17.35 13.78
C ARG A 24 2.37 17.88 12.49
N VAL A 25 2.42 19.18 12.30
CA VAL A 25 2.01 19.83 11.04
C VAL A 25 2.90 19.38 9.90
N ALA A 26 4.24 19.33 10.11
CA ALA A 26 5.17 18.85 9.11
C ALA A 26 4.88 17.39 8.70
N ALA A 27 4.65 16.50 9.67
CA ALA A 27 4.29 15.11 9.42
C ALA A 27 2.95 14.98 8.66
N ALA A 28 1.92 15.72 9.07
CA ALA A 28 0.64 15.74 8.38
C ALA A 28 0.74 16.27 6.94
N CYS A 29 1.51 17.34 6.72
CA CYS A 29 1.77 17.88 5.39
C CYS A 29 2.56 16.90 4.50
N ALA A 30 3.55 16.19 5.06
CA ALA A 30 4.30 15.16 4.33
C ALA A 30 3.38 14.03 3.85
N LEU A 31 2.49 13.53 4.72
CA LEU A 31 1.48 12.56 4.33
C LEU A 31 0.56 13.09 3.22
N LEU A 32 0.00 14.28 3.39
CA LEU A 32 -0.90 14.89 2.40
C LEU A 32 -0.23 15.05 1.04
N TYR A 33 1.04 15.47 1.02
CA TYR A 33 1.81 15.60 -0.21
C TYR A 33 1.95 14.24 -0.94
N GLU A 34 2.30 13.19 -0.22
CA GLU A 34 2.42 11.85 -0.81
C GLU A 34 1.05 11.32 -1.31
N LEU A 35 -0.03 11.50 -0.55
CA LEU A 35 -1.37 11.10 -0.95
C LEU A 35 -1.81 11.83 -2.24
N LEU A 36 -1.55 13.14 -2.33
CA LEU A 36 -1.83 13.94 -3.53
C LEU A 36 -0.99 13.48 -4.72
N ARG A 37 0.28 13.17 -4.50
CA ARG A 37 1.17 12.64 -5.54
C ARG A 37 0.62 11.34 -6.12
N PHE A 38 0.20 10.41 -5.26
CA PHE A 38 -0.38 9.13 -5.69
C PHE A 38 -1.73 9.31 -6.38
N HIS A 39 -2.57 10.20 -5.87
CA HIS A 39 -3.85 10.51 -6.50
C HIS A 39 -3.65 11.06 -7.93
N ARG A 40 -2.68 11.96 -8.13
CA ARG A 40 -2.32 12.49 -9.45
C ARG A 40 -1.79 11.42 -10.42
N GLN A 41 -1.20 10.35 -9.90
CA GLN A 41 -0.76 9.19 -10.68
C GLN A 41 -1.92 8.22 -11.00
N GLY A 42 -3.15 8.55 -10.64
CA GLY A 42 -4.34 7.74 -10.89
C GLY A 42 -4.65 6.70 -9.81
N ALA A 43 -3.92 6.68 -8.70
CA ALA A 43 -4.19 5.75 -7.61
C ALA A 43 -5.51 6.11 -6.91
N LYS A 44 -6.39 5.12 -6.75
CA LYS A 44 -7.61 5.23 -5.95
C LYS A 44 -7.30 4.85 -4.52
N LEU A 45 -7.08 5.84 -3.67
CA LEU A 45 -6.82 5.64 -2.26
C LEU A 45 -8.10 5.33 -1.49
N THR A 46 -8.08 4.30 -0.66
CA THR A 46 -9.15 3.96 0.29
C THR A 46 -8.89 4.61 1.64
N MET A 47 -9.95 4.79 2.45
CA MET A 47 -9.79 5.30 3.83
C MET A 47 -8.86 4.45 4.67
N HIS A 48 -8.84 3.13 4.45
CA HIS A 48 -7.93 2.22 5.13
C HIS A 48 -6.45 2.51 4.78
N GLU A 49 -6.15 2.76 3.52
CA GLU A 49 -4.79 3.09 3.05
C GLU A 49 -4.35 4.46 3.58
N ILE A 50 -5.25 5.44 3.62
CA ILE A 50 -4.99 6.76 4.22
C ILE A 50 -4.70 6.64 5.72
N ALA A 51 -5.51 5.88 6.46
CA ALA A 51 -5.32 5.67 7.89
C ALA A 51 -4.02 4.90 8.18
N TYR A 52 -3.69 3.91 7.36
CA TYR A 52 -2.42 3.18 7.47
C TYR A 52 -1.21 4.08 7.19
N GLY A 53 -1.28 4.89 6.14
CA GLY A 53 -0.26 5.88 5.81
C GLY A 53 -0.05 6.91 6.92
N ALA A 54 -1.15 7.39 7.53
CA ALA A 54 -1.07 8.32 8.65
C ALA A 54 -0.32 7.72 9.86
N ARG A 55 -0.54 6.42 10.15
CA ARG A 55 0.18 5.73 11.20
C ARG A 55 1.67 5.58 10.87
N LEU A 56 2.02 5.18 9.65
CA LEU A 56 3.43 5.06 9.23
C LEU A 56 4.17 6.40 9.37
N VAL A 57 3.55 7.49 8.91
CA VAL A 57 4.17 8.83 9.03
C VAL A 57 4.29 9.26 10.48
N HIS A 58 3.29 8.98 11.32
CA HIS A 58 3.36 9.26 12.76
C HIS A 58 4.50 8.47 13.45
N GLU A 59 4.81 7.27 12.96
CA GLU A 59 5.93 6.44 13.42
C GLU A 59 7.28 6.84 12.78
N GLY A 60 7.35 7.93 12.00
CA GLY A 60 8.56 8.38 11.30
C GLY A 60 8.97 7.54 10.09
N ARG A 61 8.07 6.69 9.57
CA ARG A 61 8.30 5.70 8.49
C ARG A 61 7.78 6.18 7.13
N LEU A 62 8.02 7.44 6.81
CA LEU A 62 7.55 8.06 5.56
C LEU A 62 8.12 7.35 4.31
N ASP A 63 9.37 6.90 4.37
CA ASP A 63 10.00 6.22 3.22
C ASP A 63 9.36 4.87 2.92
N GLU A 64 8.93 4.13 3.95
CA GLU A 64 8.16 2.90 3.75
C GLU A 64 6.80 3.16 3.08
N LEU A 65 6.15 4.29 3.41
CA LEU A 65 4.94 4.71 2.72
C LEU A 65 5.19 4.97 1.24
N ARG A 66 6.27 5.68 0.91
CA ARG A 66 6.67 5.97 -0.48
C ARG A 66 6.92 4.70 -1.28
N GLU A 67 7.65 3.77 -0.71
CA GLU A 67 7.95 2.48 -1.30
C GLU A 67 6.70 1.62 -1.50
N LEU A 68 5.79 1.60 -0.50
CA LEU A 68 4.55 0.85 -0.55
C LEU A 68 3.66 1.26 -1.74
N PHE A 69 3.60 2.56 -2.02
CA PHE A 69 2.76 3.08 -3.10
C PHE A 69 3.46 3.14 -4.47
N SER A 70 4.77 3.00 -4.54
CA SER A 70 5.51 3.10 -5.80
C SER A 70 5.37 1.85 -6.67
N GLU A 71 5.23 0.67 -6.08
CA GLU A 71 5.30 -0.60 -6.79
C GLU A 71 3.93 -1.12 -7.25
N VAL A 72 3.74 -1.24 -8.56
CA VAL A 72 2.60 -1.94 -9.16
C VAL A 72 2.97 -3.39 -9.39
N LEU A 73 2.27 -4.31 -8.71
CA LEU A 73 2.49 -5.75 -8.81
C LEU A 73 1.91 -6.33 -10.11
N LEU A 74 0.74 -5.86 -10.46
CA LEU A 74 -0.01 -6.35 -11.62
C LEU A 74 -1.06 -5.31 -12.02
N VAL A 75 -1.32 -5.20 -13.33
CA VAL A 75 -2.48 -4.49 -13.85
C VAL A 75 -3.51 -5.51 -14.33
N THR A 76 -4.74 -5.41 -13.83
CA THR A 76 -5.84 -6.31 -14.23
C THR A 76 -6.29 -6.03 -15.67
N ALA A 77 -7.08 -6.93 -16.27
CA ALA A 77 -7.67 -6.72 -17.60
C ALA A 77 -8.57 -5.47 -17.68
N LYS A 78 -9.09 -4.99 -16.54
CA LYS A 78 -9.92 -3.77 -16.43
C LYS A 78 -9.07 -2.51 -16.14
N GLY A 79 -7.75 -2.58 -16.29
CA GLY A 79 -6.84 -1.46 -16.03
C GLY A 79 -6.62 -1.12 -14.55
N LYS A 80 -7.12 -1.94 -13.61
CA LYS A 80 -6.92 -1.71 -12.19
C LYS A 80 -5.54 -2.18 -11.76
N GLU A 81 -4.76 -1.29 -11.19
CA GLU A 81 -3.47 -1.63 -10.57
C GLU A 81 -3.65 -2.36 -9.24
N ILE A 82 -2.83 -3.36 -9.04
CA ILE A 82 -2.73 -4.11 -7.78
C ILE A 82 -1.39 -3.78 -7.16
N ARG A 83 -1.44 -3.34 -5.90
CA ARG A 83 -0.27 -2.94 -5.09
C ARG A 83 -0.35 -3.60 -3.71
N ALA A 84 0.76 -3.69 -3.02
CA ALA A 84 0.75 -3.98 -1.59
C ALA A 84 0.06 -2.83 -0.83
N LYS A 85 -0.73 -3.15 0.18
CA LYS A 85 -1.47 -2.17 1.00
C LYS A 85 -0.86 -1.97 2.39
N THR A 86 0.04 -2.86 2.79
CA THR A 86 0.74 -2.82 4.07
C THR A 86 2.17 -3.29 3.89
N THR A 87 3.05 -2.91 4.83
CA THR A 87 4.46 -3.35 4.83
C THR A 87 4.56 -4.87 4.94
N GLY A 88 3.74 -5.53 5.76
CA GLY A 88 3.71 -6.99 5.86
C GLY A 88 3.29 -7.70 4.56
N GLN A 89 2.40 -7.10 3.78
CA GLN A 89 2.08 -7.61 2.43
C GLN A 89 3.26 -7.44 1.48
N ARG A 90 3.98 -6.33 1.54
CA ARG A 90 5.19 -6.09 0.75
C ARG A 90 6.28 -7.09 1.10
N ASP A 91 6.55 -7.31 2.38
CA ASP A 91 7.52 -8.31 2.84
C ASP A 91 7.16 -9.71 2.34
N TYR A 92 5.87 -10.07 2.35
CA TYR A 92 5.40 -11.35 1.84
C TYR A 92 5.67 -11.48 0.33
N ILE A 93 5.40 -10.44 -0.46
CA ILE A 93 5.65 -10.38 -1.91
C ILE A 93 7.15 -10.53 -2.18
N GLU A 94 7.99 -9.83 -1.43
CA GLU A 94 9.44 -9.92 -1.59
C GLU A 94 9.98 -11.32 -1.28
N LYS A 95 9.45 -11.96 -0.23
CA LYS A 95 9.78 -13.35 0.07
C LYS A 95 9.36 -14.33 -1.02
N ILE A 96 8.18 -14.14 -1.62
CA ILE A 96 7.74 -14.93 -2.78
C ILE A 96 8.72 -14.79 -3.96
N ARG A 97 9.24 -13.60 -4.20
CA ARG A 97 10.17 -13.35 -5.31
C ARG A 97 11.55 -13.98 -5.11
N ARG A 98 12.00 -14.02 -3.86
CA ARG A 98 13.37 -14.44 -3.53
C ARG A 98 13.51 -15.92 -3.20
N ASN A 99 12.42 -16.61 -2.91
CA ASN A 99 12.46 -17.98 -2.41
C ASN A 99 11.66 -18.94 -3.30
N ALA A 100 12.16 -20.16 -3.45
CA ALA A 100 11.47 -21.22 -4.17
C ALA A 100 10.18 -21.67 -3.46
N VAL A 101 10.16 -21.62 -2.13
CA VAL A 101 9.00 -21.95 -1.29
C VAL A 101 8.77 -20.84 -0.28
N THR A 102 7.54 -20.38 -0.16
CA THR A 102 7.14 -19.35 0.80
C THR A 102 5.89 -19.77 1.55
N LEU A 103 5.94 -19.73 2.87
CA LEU A 103 4.83 -20.03 3.77
C LEU A 103 4.21 -18.73 4.28
N GLY A 104 2.93 -18.51 3.97
CA GLY A 104 2.16 -17.36 4.45
C GLY A 104 1.32 -17.72 5.67
N VAL A 105 1.74 -17.32 6.87
CA VAL A 105 1.02 -17.52 8.13
C VAL A 105 0.44 -16.19 8.61
N GLY A 106 -0.78 -16.21 9.12
CA GLY A 106 -1.42 -15.01 9.67
C GLY A 106 -2.96 -15.10 9.67
N PRO A 107 -3.65 -14.10 10.25
CA PRO A 107 -5.11 -14.06 10.36
C PRO A 107 -5.83 -14.13 9.01
N ALA A 108 -7.10 -14.53 9.03
CA ALA A 108 -7.96 -14.48 7.84
C ALA A 108 -8.13 -13.03 7.35
N GLY A 109 -8.41 -12.85 6.07
CA GLY A 109 -8.67 -11.53 5.47
C GLY A 109 -7.45 -10.65 5.21
N THR A 110 -6.24 -11.05 5.57
CA THR A 110 -5.01 -10.23 5.37
C THR A 110 -4.46 -10.24 3.94
N GLY A 111 -5.12 -10.94 3.00
CA GLY A 111 -4.76 -10.96 1.58
C GLY A 111 -3.69 -11.97 1.17
N LYS A 112 -3.30 -12.92 2.04
CA LYS A 112 -2.25 -13.91 1.75
C LYS A 112 -2.48 -14.67 0.43
N THR A 113 -3.59 -15.37 0.32
CA THR A 113 -3.96 -16.13 -0.89
C THR A 113 -4.11 -15.23 -2.11
N TYR A 114 -4.74 -14.07 -1.93
CA TYR A 114 -4.90 -13.10 -3.01
C TYR A 114 -3.56 -12.65 -3.58
N LEU A 115 -2.61 -12.27 -2.73
CA LEU A 115 -1.28 -11.84 -3.17
C LEU A 115 -0.46 -12.99 -3.77
N ALA A 116 -0.57 -14.21 -3.23
CA ALA A 116 0.07 -15.39 -3.83
C ALA A 116 -0.43 -15.61 -5.28
N VAL A 117 -1.75 -15.52 -5.51
CA VAL A 117 -2.33 -15.62 -6.85
C VAL A 117 -1.87 -14.46 -7.75
N VAL A 118 -1.84 -13.23 -7.24
CA VAL A 118 -1.33 -12.06 -8.00
C VAL A 118 0.11 -12.29 -8.44
N MET A 119 0.97 -12.77 -7.55
CA MET A 119 2.38 -13.06 -7.87
C MET A 119 2.52 -14.22 -8.86
N ALA A 120 1.72 -15.27 -8.74
CA ALA A 120 1.68 -16.36 -9.70
C ALA A 120 1.27 -15.87 -11.11
N VAL A 121 0.23 -15.02 -11.19
CA VAL A 121 -0.21 -14.43 -12.46
C VAL A 121 0.85 -13.48 -13.02
N ALA A 122 1.52 -12.71 -12.20
CA ALA A 122 2.63 -11.84 -12.64
C ALA A 122 3.78 -12.68 -13.23
N ALA A 123 4.17 -13.77 -12.57
CA ALA A 123 5.20 -14.69 -13.05
C ALA A 123 4.80 -15.37 -14.37
N LEU A 124 3.53 -15.77 -14.51
CA LEU A 124 3.01 -16.37 -15.76
C LEU A 124 3.03 -15.34 -16.91
N ARG A 125 2.59 -14.10 -16.66
CA ARG A 125 2.63 -13.03 -17.67
C ARG A 125 4.05 -12.67 -18.09
N ALA A 126 4.98 -12.68 -17.14
CA ALA A 126 6.41 -12.49 -17.41
C ALA A 126 7.08 -13.72 -18.07
N ARG A 127 6.32 -14.80 -18.33
CA ARG A 127 6.83 -16.09 -18.85
C ARG A 127 7.94 -16.72 -17.99
N ALA A 128 8.02 -16.34 -16.71
CA ALA A 128 8.93 -16.97 -15.76
C ALA A 128 8.49 -18.41 -15.40
N VAL A 129 7.20 -18.70 -15.54
CA VAL A 129 6.62 -20.03 -15.36
C VAL A 129 5.69 -20.36 -16.54
N SER A 130 5.53 -21.65 -16.85
CA SER A 130 4.69 -22.12 -17.96
C SER A 130 3.23 -22.32 -17.56
N ARG A 131 2.94 -22.52 -16.29
CA ARG A 131 1.59 -22.78 -15.76
C ARG A 131 1.49 -22.46 -14.26
N ILE A 132 0.26 -22.27 -13.80
CA ILE A 132 -0.09 -22.11 -12.38
C ILE A 132 -0.87 -23.34 -11.95
N ILE A 133 -0.53 -23.92 -10.81
CA ILE A 133 -1.26 -25.02 -10.19
C ILE A 133 -1.82 -24.50 -8.87
N LEU A 134 -3.14 -24.59 -8.69
CA LEU A 134 -3.84 -24.22 -7.45
C LEU A 134 -4.36 -25.51 -6.81
N THR A 135 -3.99 -25.74 -5.56
CA THR A 135 -4.47 -26.89 -4.79
C THR A 135 -5.14 -26.40 -3.50
N ARG A 136 -6.17 -27.09 -3.09
CA ARG A 136 -6.85 -26.86 -1.82
C ARG A 136 -7.25 -28.21 -1.23
N PRO A 137 -7.05 -28.45 0.07
CA PRO A 137 -7.60 -29.62 0.74
C PRO A 137 -9.14 -29.63 0.60
N ALA A 138 -9.70 -30.81 0.42
CA ALA A 138 -11.15 -31.03 0.40
C ALA A 138 -11.76 -30.88 1.80
#